data_566bdd7baffa5957d1e68ad5f8e753de
#
_entry.id   566bdd7baffa5957d1e68ad5f8e753de
#
_cell.length_a   1.000
_cell.length_b   1.000
_cell.length_c   1.000
_cell.angle_alpha   90.00
_cell.angle_beta   90.00
_cell.angle_gamma   90.00
#
_symmetry.space_group_name_H-M   'P 1'
#
loop_
_entity.id
_entity.type
_entity.pdbx_description
1 polymer ?
#
loop_
_entity_poly.entity_id
_entity_poly.type
_entity_poly.pdbx_seq_one_letter_code
_entity_poly.pdbx_strand_id
1 'polypeptide(L)'
;LGGKISLRQSENLRLRLRSLPTDTEFRVIGLDLAKSDVSVAAIPVDDNTPSLVDRMTYADLLDWAGKISPTLFAMEPCNGYSLLCLQLENLGHEIKVISGWTVSMWINTHLSGQKTDLNDAIALARLAVSDAELTPIRHKSITEIRIQTVQAVRQQLMSQRSKSIVSFKALAQQWGIPC
;
A
#
# COMPACT_ATOMS: atom_id res chain seq x y z
N LEU A 1 -2.09 -15.26 13.30
CA LEU A 1 -2.92 -14.87 14.45
C LEU A 1 -3.31 -13.41 14.24
N GLY A 2 -4.47 -13.18 13.56
CA GLY A 2 -5.06 -11.87 13.36
C GLY A 2 -5.67 -11.36 14.66
N GLY A 3 -5.02 -10.41 15.32
CA GLY A 3 -5.56 -9.72 16.48
C GLY A 3 -6.82 -8.96 16.08
N LYS A 4 -7.99 -9.36 16.59
CA LYS A 4 -9.22 -8.59 16.49
C LYS A 4 -8.99 -7.28 17.23
N ILE A 5 -9.00 -6.15 16.50
CA ILE A 5 -9.03 -4.81 17.09
C ILE A 5 -10.29 -4.75 17.98
N SER A 6 -10.14 -4.42 19.26
CA SER A 6 -11.30 -4.34 20.16
C SER A 6 -12.23 -3.20 19.71
N LEU A 7 -13.53 -3.34 19.96
CA LEU A 7 -14.54 -2.31 19.63
C LEU A 7 -14.15 -0.93 20.17
N ARG A 8 -13.55 -0.86 21.37
CA ARG A 8 -13.03 0.39 21.95
C ARG A 8 -11.85 0.98 21.16
N GLN A 9 -10.98 0.15 20.60
CA GLN A 9 -9.88 0.63 19.73
C GLN A 9 -10.39 1.16 18.40
N SER A 10 -11.42 0.53 17.83
CA SER A 10 -12.06 1.01 16.60
C SER A 10 -12.85 2.31 16.80
N GLU A 11 -13.49 2.50 17.96
CA GLU A 11 -14.15 3.76 18.31
C GLU A 11 -13.17 4.90 18.57
N ASN A 12 -12.08 4.63 19.27
CA ASN A 12 -11.01 5.61 19.48
C ASN A 12 -10.32 6.00 18.17
N LEU A 13 -10.13 5.04 17.25
CA LEU A 13 -9.61 5.31 15.91
C LEU A 13 -10.59 6.19 15.11
N ARG A 14 -11.90 5.86 15.11
CA ARG A 14 -12.94 6.66 14.44
C ARG A 14 -13.09 8.08 15.02
N LEU A 15 -12.91 8.25 16.31
CA LEU A 15 -12.92 9.57 16.95
C LEU A 15 -11.69 10.40 16.56
N ARG A 16 -10.50 9.78 16.45
CA ARG A 16 -9.29 10.43 15.94
C ARG A 16 -9.43 10.82 14.46
N LEU A 17 -10.00 9.95 13.62
CA LEU A 17 -10.23 10.22 12.20
C LEU A 17 -11.20 11.40 11.96
N ARG A 18 -12.13 11.66 12.89
CA ARG A 18 -13.01 12.85 12.85
C ARG A 18 -12.27 14.15 13.13
N SER A 19 -11.07 14.09 13.69
CA SER A 19 -10.21 15.24 14.02
C SER A 19 -8.98 15.36 13.12
N LEU A 20 -8.90 14.61 12.02
CA LEU A 20 -7.81 14.78 11.05
C LEU A 20 -7.86 16.20 10.47
N PRO A 21 -6.72 16.88 10.37
CA PRO A 21 -6.69 18.24 9.87
C PRO A 21 -7.08 18.25 8.39
N THR A 22 -8.14 18.98 8.06
CA THR A 22 -8.58 19.23 6.69
C THR A 22 -8.19 20.63 6.20
N ASP A 23 -7.91 21.53 7.12
CA ASP A 23 -7.55 22.93 6.85
C ASP A 23 -6.02 23.12 6.72
N THR A 24 -5.25 22.04 6.93
CA THR A 24 -3.80 22.06 6.78
C THR A 24 -3.43 21.68 5.37
N GLU A 25 -2.64 22.50 4.70
CA GLU A 25 -2.03 22.16 3.43
C GLU A 25 -0.82 21.25 3.65
N PHE A 26 -0.84 20.09 3.02
CA PHE A 26 0.25 19.14 3.10
C PHE A 26 1.09 19.20 1.82
N ARG A 27 2.41 19.22 2.00
CA ARG A 27 3.38 19.13 0.90
C ARG A 27 3.45 17.71 0.36
N VAL A 28 3.43 16.73 1.26
CA VAL A 28 3.50 15.31 0.92
C VAL A 28 2.89 14.43 2.00
N ILE A 29 2.32 13.32 1.58
CA ILE A 29 1.79 12.26 2.46
C ILE A 29 2.45 10.95 2.07
N GLY A 30 3.23 10.35 2.97
CA GLY A 30 3.81 9.02 2.83
C GLY A 30 2.84 7.96 3.33
N LEU A 31 2.68 6.88 2.56
CA LEU A 31 1.78 5.78 2.84
C LEU A 31 2.54 4.45 2.87
N ASP A 32 2.54 3.77 4.00
CA ASP A 32 2.92 2.35 4.06
C ASP A 32 1.66 1.48 4.09
N LEU A 33 1.52 0.63 3.07
CA LEU A 33 0.29 -0.10 2.77
C LEU A 33 0.34 -1.51 3.38
N ALA A 34 -0.52 -1.79 4.34
CA ALA A 34 -0.74 -3.13 4.87
C ALA A 34 -2.01 -3.77 4.27
N LYS A 35 -2.33 -4.98 4.68
CA LYS A 35 -3.47 -5.74 4.13
C LYS A 35 -4.83 -5.10 4.40
N SER A 36 -5.01 -4.50 5.58
CA SER A 36 -6.29 -3.97 6.06
C SER A 36 -6.27 -2.48 6.40
N ASP A 37 -5.09 -1.94 6.57
CA ASP A 37 -4.87 -0.56 7.02
C ASP A 37 -3.66 0.07 6.34
N VAL A 38 -3.50 1.36 6.55
CA VAL A 38 -2.44 2.18 5.97
C VAL A 38 -1.81 2.99 7.09
N SER A 39 -0.49 2.94 7.20
CA SER A 39 0.26 3.90 8.02
C SER A 39 0.53 5.16 7.22
N VAL A 40 0.23 6.30 7.80
CA VAL A 40 0.26 7.61 7.14
C VAL A 40 1.23 8.52 7.87
N ALA A 41 2.06 9.22 7.13
CA ALA A 41 2.91 10.31 7.63
C ALA A 41 2.77 11.52 6.72
N ALA A 42 2.21 12.63 7.23
CA ALA A 42 1.99 13.84 6.47
C ALA A 42 2.93 14.97 6.88
N ILE A 43 3.57 15.60 5.92
CA ILE A 43 4.46 16.75 6.09
C ILE A 43 3.72 17.99 5.55
N PRO A 44 3.49 19.02 6.39
CA PRO A 44 2.84 20.25 5.94
C PRO A 44 3.76 21.09 5.04
N VAL A 45 3.17 22.08 4.36
CA VAL A 45 3.92 22.96 3.43
C VAL A 45 4.94 23.80 4.21
N ASP A 46 4.56 24.28 5.39
CA ASP A 46 5.35 25.23 6.18
C ASP A 46 6.39 24.56 7.10
N ASP A 47 6.39 23.23 7.20
CA ASP A 47 7.31 22.47 8.04
C ASP A 47 7.93 21.32 7.24
N ASN A 48 9.13 20.90 7.64
CA ASN A 48 9.81 19.72 7.09
C ASN A 48 9.68 18.49 7.99
N THR A 49 8.93 18.60 9.11
CA THR A 49 8.68 17.48 10.02
C THR A 49 7.27 16.93 9.83
N PRO A 50 7.07 15.62 9.95
CA PRO A 50 5.74 15.05 9.91
C PRO A 50 4.89 15.61 11.06
N SER A 51 3.79 16.29 10.72
CA SER A 51 2.83 16.83 11.68
C SER A 51 1.72 15.85 12.02
N LEU A 52 1.49 14.86 11.13
CA LEU A 52 0.55 13.77 11.30
C LEU A 52 1.28 12.45 11.07
N VAL A 53 1.23 11.55 12.05
CA VAL A 53 1.68 10.16 11.92
C VAL A 53 0.60 9.29 12.57
N ASP A 54 -0.14 8.54 11.75
CA ASP A 54 -1.28 7.74 12.23
C ASP A 54 -1.46 6.48 11.37
N ARG A 55 -2.39 5.63 11.79
CA ARG A 55 -2.83 4.44 11.05
C ARG A 55 -4.33 4.49 10.83
N MET A 56 -4.77 4.24 9.61
CA MET A 56 -6.19 4.32 9.23
C MET A 56 -6.57 3.23 8.23
N THR A 57 -7.88 3.01 8.04
CA THR A 57 -8.35 2.11 7.00
C THR A 57 -8.24 2.76 5.61
N TYR A 58 -8.26 1.96 4.55
CA TYR A 58 -8.29 2.48 3.18
C TYR A 58 -9.49 3.38 2.90
N ALA A 59 -10.65 3.04 3.49
CA ALA A 59 -11.87 3.84 3.34
C ALA A 59 -11.72 5.22 4.01
N ASP A 60 -11.16 5.24 5.22
CA ASP A 60 -10.92 6.48 5.96
C ASP A 60 -9.86 7.35 5.26
N LEU A 61 -8.81 6.73 4.69
CA LEU A 61 -7.80 7.43 3.90
C LEU A 61 -8.43 8.15 2.69
N LEU A 62 -9.28 7.45 1.92
CA LEU A 62 -9.92 8.02 0.74
C LEU A 62 -10.94 9.11 1.11
N ASP A 63 -11.70 8.92 2.19
CA ASP A 63 -12.63 9.94 2.70
C ASP A 63 -11.88 11.20 3.17
N TRP A 64 -10.74 11.04 3.83
CA TRP A 64 -9.89 12.16 4.24
C TRP A 64 -9.22 12.82 3.03
N ALA A 65 -8.64 12.03 2.13
CA ALA A 65 -8.01 12.55 0.92
C ALA A 65 -8.99 13.40 0.08
N GLY A 66 -10.26 13.01 -0.01
CA GLY A 66 -11.29 13.79 -0.70
C GLY A 66 -11.63 15.14 -0.05
N LYS A 67 -11.13 15.42 1.16
CA LYS A 67 -11.39 16.66 1.93
C LYS A 67 -10.21 17.61 2.02
N ILE A 68 -9.01 17.16 1.66
CA ILE A 68 -7.79 17.97 1.68
C ILE A 68 -7.47 18.53 0.29
N SER A 69 -6.67 19.61 0.24
CA SER A 69 -6.18 20.19 -1.01
C SER A 69 -5.33 19.16 -1.80
N PRO A 70 -5.24 19.30 -3.14
CA PRO A 70 -4.37 18.47 -3.97
C PRO A 70 -2.96 18.39 -3.40
N THR A 71 -2.48 17.17 -3.17
CA THR A 71 -1.26 16.88 -2.41
C THR A 71 -0.50 15.73 -3.08
N LEU A 72 0.81 15.66 -2.91
CA LEU A 72 1.64 14.55 -3.36
C LEU A 72 1.52 13.38 -2.39
N PHE A 73 1.11 12.19 -2.87
CA PHE A 73 1.14 10.94 -2.13
C PHE A 73 2.32 10.07 -2.57
N ALA A 74 3.08 9.57 -1.60
CA ALA A 74 4.22 8.70 -1.84
C ALA A 74 3.98 7.31 -1.21
N MET A 75 4.24 6.23 -1.98
CA MET A 75 4.04 4.87 -1.49
C MET A 75 4.99 3.87 -2.17
N GLU A 76 5.13 2.67 -1.57
CA GLU A 76 5.83 1.55 -2.18
C GLU A 76 4.92 0.73 -3.10
N PRO A 77 5.49 0.08 -4.15
CA PRO A 77 4.75 -0.87 -4.97
C PRO A 77 4.49 -2.16 -4.18
N CYS A 78 3.25 -2.41 -3.82
CA CYS A 78 2.78 -3.62 -3.16
C CYS A 78 1.47 -4.15 -3.80
N ASN A 79 0.87 -5.20 -3.24
CA ASN A 79 -0.40 -5.68 -3.76
C ASN A 79 -1.51 -4.63 -3.56
N GLY A 80 -2.16 -4.23 -4.65
CA GLY A 80 -3.28 -3.28 -4.63
C GLY A 80 -2.88 -1.81 -4.76
N TYR A 81 -1.59 -1.44 -4.66
CA TYR A 81 -1.16 -0.05 -4.74
C TYR A 81 -1.65 0.68 -6.00
N SER A 82 -1.64 0.02 -7.16
CA SER A 82 -2.06 0.66 -8.41
C SER A 82 -3.53 1.09 -8.41
N LEU A 83 -4.41 0.35 -7.74
CA LEU A 83 -5.81 0.77 -7.60
C LEU A 83 -5.93 1.99 -6.69
N LEU A 84 -5.18 2.02 -5.58
CA LEU A 84 -5.14 3.17 -4.69
C LEU A 84 -4.57 4.41 -5.40
N CYS A 85 -3.50 4.26 -6.21
CA CYS A 85 -2.98 5.36 -7.04
C CYS A 85 -4.08 5.96 -7.92
N LEU A 86 -4.81 5.12 -8.67
CA LEU A 86 -5.91 5.58 -9.53
C LEU A 86 -7.03 6.27 -8.75
N GLN A 87 -7.34 5.80 -7.54
CA GLN A 87 -8.37 6.41 -6.69
C GLN A 87 -7.93 7.79 -6.19
N LEU A 88 -6.68 7.94 -5.75
CA LEU A 88 -6.13 9.21 -5.29
C LEU A 88 -5.96 10.21 -6.45
N GLU A 89 -5.53 9.75 -7.63
CA GLU A 89 -5.48 10.59 -8.84
C GLU A 89 -6.86 11.11 -9.25
N ASN A 90 -7.90 10.27 -9.15
CA ASN A 90 -9.28 10.69 -9.39
C ASN A 90 -9.79 11.74 -8.39
N LEU A 91 -9.20 11.83 -7.20
CA LEU A 91 -9.45 12.88 -6.22
C LEU A 91 -8.61 14.14 -6.47
N GLY A 92 -7.75 14.14 -7.49
CA GLY A 92 -6.93 15.29 -7.90
C GLY A 92 -5.55 15.33 -7.26
N HIS A 93 -5.09 14.25 -6.62
CA HIS A 93 -3.77 14.17 -6.01
C HIS A 93 -2.69 13.71 -6.98
N GLU A 94 -1.45 14.08 -6.70
CA GLU A 94 -0.26 13.59 -7.39
C GLU A 94 0.29 12.34 -6.70
N ILE A 95 0.85 11.38 -7.48
CA ILE A 95 1.34 10.11 -6.95
C ILE A 95 2.81 9.92 -7.32
N LYS A 96 3.61 9.54 -6.31
CA LYS A 96 5.01 9.12 -6.48
C LYS A 96 5.21 7.72 -5.89
N VAL A 97 5.46 6.74 -6.75
CA VAL A 97 5.76 5.37 -6.30
C VAL A 97 7.26 5.20 -6.17
N ILE A 98 7.74 4.80 -4.99
CA ILE A 98 9.16 4.69 -4.64
C ILE A 98 9.49 3.23 -4.38
N SER A 99 10.67 2.78 -4.85
CA SER A 99 11.07 1.37 -4.66
C SER A 99 11.32 1.04 -3.19
N GLY A 100 10.90 -0.13 -2.73
CA GLY A 100 11.16 -0.59 -1.36
C GLY A 100 12.64 -0.69 -1.01
N TRP A 101 13.50 -0.93 -2.00
CA TRP A 101 14.95 -0.89 -1.79
C TRP A 101 15.43 0.51 -1.39
N THR A 102 14.95 1.56 -2.07
CA THR A 102 15.29 2.96 -1.75
C THR A 102 14.81 3.34 -0.35
N VAL A 103 13.59 2.95 0.01
CA VAL A 103 13.02 3.18 1.36
C VAL A 103 13.86 2.48 2.43
N SER A 104 14.19 1.21 2.23
CA SER A 104 15.03 0.43 3.16
C SER A 104 16.43 1.04 3.32
N MET A 105 17.06 1.51 2.26
CA MET A 105 18.35 2.21 2.33
C MET A 105 18.25 3.49 3.16
N TRP A 106 17.21 4.28 2.93
CA TRP A 106 16.98 5.52 3.67
C TRP A 106 16.79 5.26 5.17
N ILE A 107 15.98 4.27 5.54
CA ILE A 107 15.73 3.87 6.93
C ILE A 107 17.01 3.43 7.62
N ASN A 108 17.82 2.59 6.96
CA ASN A 108 19.09 2.12 7.50
C ASN A 108 20.06 3.27 7.76
N THR A 109 20.05 4.29 6.91
CA THR A 109 20.95 5.43 7.01
C THR A 109 20.51 6.45 8.07
N HIS A 110 19.18 6.69 8.21
CA HIS A 110 18.66 7.80 9.00
C HIS A 110 17.94 7.38 10.29
N LEU A 111 17.44 6.15 10.37
CA LEU A 111 16.66 5.65 11.50
C LEU A 111 17.29 4.42 12.19
N SER A 112 18.61 4.25 12.05
CA SER A 112 19.35 3.13 12.69
C SER A 112 18.75 1.75 12.41
N GLY A 113 18.10 1.56 11.26
CA GLY A 113 17.52 0.31 10.83
C GLY A 113 16.24 -0.12 11.57
N GLN A 114 15.65 0.73 12.39
CA GLN A 114 14.38 0.44 13.05
C GLN A 114 13.23 0.45 12.04
N LYS A 115 12.94 -0.73 11.50
CA LYS A 115 11.82 -0.93 10.58
C LYS A 115 10.51 -1.06 11.36
N THR A 116 9.62 -0.08 11.18
CA THR A 116 8.22 -0.09 11.62
C THR A 116 7.38 0.52 10.51
N ASP A 117 6.12 0.13 10.41
CA ASP A 117 5.19 0.65 9.39
C ASP A 117 5.12 2.20 9.42
N LEU A 118 5.20 2.81 10.61
CA LEU A 118 5.23 4.28 10.76
C LEU A 118 6.54 4.88 10.25
N ASN A 119 7.68 4.23 10.50
CA ASN A 119 8.98 4.68 9.98
C ASN A 119 9.04 4.54 8.46
N ASP A 120 8.42 3.52 7.89
CA ASP A 120 8.33 3.32 6.45
C ASP A 120 7.49 4.45 5.81
N ALA A 121 6.36 4.84 6.41
CA ALA A 121 5.56 5.98 5.97
C ALA A 121 6.33 7.32 6.08
N ILE A 122 7.06 7.54 7.17
CA ILE A 122 7.91 8.74 7.36
C ILE A 122 9.02 8.77 6.31
N ALA A 123 9.68 7.64 6.06
CA ALA A 123 10.73 7.53 5.05
C ALA A 123 10.20 7.85 3.64
N LEU A 124 9.03 7.34 3.29
CA LEU A 124 8.35 7.64 2.02
C LEU A 124 8.06 9.13 1.86
N ALA A 125 7.50 9.76 2.90
CA ALA A 125 7.23 11.20 2.88
C ALA A 125 8.54 12.01 2.71
N ARG A 126 9.59 11.68 3.46
CA ARG A 126 10.89 12.36 3.39
C ARG A 126 11.57 12.18 2.04
N LEU A 127 11.58 10.96 1.50
CA LEU A 127 12.16 10.66 0.18
C LEU A 127 11.42 11.41 -0.93
N ALA A 128 10.11 11.52 -0.86
CA ALA A 128 9.33 12.18 -1.87
C ALA A 128 9.60 13.69 -1.96
N VAL A 129 9.94 14.33 -0.83
CA VAL A 129 10.30 15.75 -0.74
C VAL A 129 11.79 16.01 -1.04
N SER A 130 12.64 15.00 -0.91
CA SER A 130 14.07 15.16 -1.15
C SER A 130 14.35 15.46 -2.62
N ASP A 131 15.40 16.28 -2.88
CA ASP A 131 15.88 16.56 -4.25
C ASP A 131 16.65 15.37 -4.88
N ALA A 132 16.60 14.19 -4.25
CA ALA A 132 17.21 12.99 -4.81
C ALA A 132 16.49 12.62 -6.12
N GLU A 133 17.27 12.38 -7.18
CA GLU A 133 16.76 11.84 -8.44
C GLU A 133 16.23 10.42 -8.22
N LEU A 134 14.99 10.33 -7.77
CA LEU A 134 14.28 9.06 -7.65
C LEU A 134 13.64 8.72 -8.99
N THR A 135 14.00 7.59 -9.57
CA THR A 135 13.29 7.07 -10.74
C THR A 135 11.88 6.65 -10.31
N PRO A 136 10.81 7.36 -10.70
CA PRO A 136 9.46 7.00 -10.30
C PRO A 136 9.06 5.67 -10.94
N ILE A 137 8.40 4.82 -10.16
CA ILE A 137 7.81 3.58 -10.65
C ILE A 137 6.41 3.91 -11.16
N ARG A 138 6.13 3.58 -12.43
CA ARG A 138 4.79 3.75 -13.00
C ARG A 138 3.82 2.75 -12.37
N HIS A 139 2.68 3.20 -11.89
CA HIS A 139 1.59 2.33 -11.51
C HIS A 139 0.80 1.84 -12.73
N LYS A 140 0.04 0.77 -12.55
CA LYS A 140 -0.71 0.13 -13.62
C LYS A 140 -2.05 0.82 -13.87
N SER A 141 -2.42 0.94 -15.14
CA SER A 141 -3.77 1.34 -15.52
C SER A 141 -4.81 0.28 -15.11
N ILE A 142 -6.08 0.66 -15.05
CA ILE A 142 -7.17 -0.27 -14.75
C ILE A 142 -7.23 -1.45 -15.72
N THR A 143 -6.90 -1.23 -17.00
CA THR A 143 -6.84 -2.27 -18.02
C THR A 143 -5.72 -3.25 -17.75
N GLU A 144 -4.53 -2.78 -17.41
CA GLU A 144 -3.39 -3.62 -17.04
C GLU A 144 -3.68 -4.45 -15.78
N ILE A 145 -4.32 -3.85 -14.77
CA ILE A 145 -4.76 -4.57 -13.56
C ILE A 145 -5.73 -5.71 -13.93
N ARG A 146 -6.72 -5.43 -14.78
CA ARG A 146 -7.69 -6.44 -15.24
C ARG A 146 -7.02 -7.57 -15.98
N ILE A 147 -6.14 -7.27 -16.94
CA ILE A 147 -5.39 -8.29 -17.69
C ILE A 147 -4.55 -9.15 -16.76
N GLN A 148 -3.82 -8.53 -15.85
CA GLN A 148 -2.99 -9.25 -14.88
C GLN A 148 -3.83 -10.16 -13.96
N THR A 149 -4.99 -9.70 -13.51
CA THR A 149 -5.90 -10.51 -12.70
C THR A 149 -6.38 -11.74 -13.45
N VAL A 150 -6.82 -11.59 -14.72
CA VAL A 150 -7.25 -12.71 -15.56
C VAL A 150 -6.10 -13.70 -15.78
N GLN A 151 -4.90 -13.21 -16.03
CA GLN A 151 -3.72 -14.07 -16.21
C GLN A 151 -3.38 -14.83 -14.94
N ALA A 152 -3.43 -14.19 -13.76
CA ALA A 152 -3.18 -14.85 -12.48
C ALA A 152 -4.20 -15.97 -12.20
N VAL A 153 -5.49 -15.72 -12.43
CA VAL A 153 -6.54 -16.74 -12.30
C VAL A 153 -6.31 -17.89 -13.29
N ARG A 154 -6.01 -17.58 -14.54
CA ARG A 154 -5.68 -18.62 -15.55
C ARG A 154 -4.50 -19.48 -15.10
N GLN A 155 -3.40 -18.90 -14.63
CA GLN A 155 -2.23 -19.63 -14.14
C GLN A 155 -2.58 -20.53 -12.96
N GLN A 156 -3.39 -20.04 -12.03
CA GLN A 156 -3.85 -20.82 -10.87
C GLN A 156 -4.67 -22.03 -11.31
N LEU A 157 -5.64 -21.85 -12.22
CA LEU A 157 -6.46 -22.94 -12.76
C LEU A 157 -5.61 -23.97 -13.51
N MET A 158 -4.65 -23.54 -14.33
CA MET A 158 -3.72 -24.41 -15.02
C MET A 158 -2.87 -25.25 -14.03
N SER A 159 -2.37 -24.63 -12.97
CA SER A 159 -1.62 -25.32 -11.91
C SER A 159 -2.50 -26.35 -11.18
N GLN A 160 -3.72 -25.98 -10.81
CA GLN A 160 -4.67 -26.91 -10.18
C GLN A 160 -5.00 -28.10 -11.09
N ARG A 161 -5.28 -27.86 -12.37
CA ARG A 161 -5.51 -28.93 -13.37
C ARG A 161 -4.34 -29.90 -13.42
N SER A 162 -3.10 -29.39 -13.54
CA SER A 162 -1.91 -30.24 -13.61
C SER A 162 -1.73 -31.09 -12.34
N LYS A 163 -1.92 -30.49 -11.16
CA LYS A 163 -1.87 -31.21 -9.89
C LYS A 163 -2.93 -32.32 -9.80
N SER A 164 -4.16 -32.03 -10.23
CA SER A 164 -5.25 -33.02 -10.25
C SER A 164 -4.95 -34.19 -11.19
N ILE A 165 -4.39 -33.93 -12.38
CA ILE A 165 -4.01 -34.99 -13.33
C ILE A 165 -2.91 -35.87 -12.71
N VAL A 166 -1.88 -35.29 -12.10
CA VAL A 166 -0.80 -36.06 -11.46
C VAL A 166 -1.34 -36.91 -10.32
N SER A 167 -2.19 -36.34 -9.46
CA SER A 167 -2.83 -37.08 -8.37
C SER A 167 -3.70 -38.22 -8.88
N PHE A 168 -4.50 -37.97 -9.92
CA PHE A 168 -5.33 -39.02 -10.53
C PHE A 168 -4.49 -40.15 -11.10
N LYS A 169 -3.43 -39.85 -11.85
CA LYS A 169 -2.51 -40.88 -12.39
C LYS A 169 -1.86 -41.71 -11.28
N ALA A 170 -1.41 -41.06 -10.20
CA ALA A 170 -0.83 -41.77 -9.08
C ALA A 170 -1.83 -42.75 -8.41
N LEU A 171 -3.09 -42.31 -8.22
CA LEU A 171 -4.14 -43.18 -7.71
C LEU A 171 -4.48 -44.32 -8.67
N ALA A 172 -4.61 -44.08 -9.98
CA ALA A 172 -4.87 -45.12 -10.97
C ALA A 172 -3.78 -46.18 -10.99
N GLN A 173 -2.50 -45.76 -10.89
CA GLN A 173 -1.36 -46.71 -10.81
C GLN A 173 -1.42 -47.60 -9.55
N GLN A 174 -1.87 -47.09 -8.41
CA GLN A 174 -2.05 -47.93 -7.19
C GLN A 174 -3.07 -49.07 -7.41
N TRP A 175 -4.02 -48.85 -8.30
CA TRP A 175 -5.04 -49.84 -8.67
C TRP A 175 -4.66 -50.65 -9.92
N GLY A 176 -3.43 -50.55 -10.41
CA GLY A 176 -2.97 -51.26 -11.63
C GLY A 176 -3.61 -50.79 -12.93
N ILE A 177 -4.20 -49.61 -12.95
CA ILE A 177 -4.81 -49.03 -14.14
C ILE A 177 -3.73 -48.26 -14.90
N PRO A 178 -3.41 -48.65 -16.16
CA PRO A 178 -2.44 -47.92 -16.96
C PRO A 178 -3.00 -46.54 -17.34
N CYS A 179 -2.18 -45.48 -17.19
CA CYS A 179 -2.54 -44.08 -17.51
C CYS A 179 -1.56 -43.45 -18.47
#